data_48c5820085186e64927a122696f3645b
#
_entry.id   48c5820085186e64927a122696f3645b
#
_cell.length_a   1.000
_cell.length_b   1.000
_cell.length_c   1.000
_cell.angle_alpha   90.00
_cell.angle_beta   90.00
_cell.angle_gamma   90.00
#
_symmetry.space_group_name_H-M   'P 1'
#
loop_
_entity.id
_entity.type
_entity.pdbx_description
1 polymer ?
#
loop_
_entity_poly.entity_id
_entity_poly.type
_entity_poly.pdbx_seq_one_letter_code
_entity_poly.pdbx_strand_id
1 'polypeptide(L)'
;MNSRFLDYRQQVLDPVSKSFCAAKWLNATVWLDKGATTSCHHPPYHHVPLSQVLKDPSALHNTERKKEARRQMLSGERPKECDYCWKIEDAAPDAVSDRVFKSIIHAPGDLERISKPEAVENAVPRTLEISFG
;
A
#
# COMPACT_ATOMS: atom_id res chain seq x y z
N MET A 1 4.69 24.49 -1.92
CA MET A 1 5.93 23.96 -1.73
C MET A 1 6.23 22.83 -2.68
N ASN A 2 5.58 21.79 -2.76
CA ASN A 2 5.93 20.76 -3.69
C ASN A 2 4.85 20.53 -4.71
N SER A 3 4.69 21.54 -5.59
CA SER A 3 3.77 21.43 -6.69
C SER A 3 4.04 20.16 -7.51
N ARG A 4 5.31 19.69 -7.56
CA ARG A 4 5.65 18.46 -8.27
C ARG A 4 4.98 17.22 -7.67
N PHE A 5 4.92 17.13 -6.34
CA PHE A 5 4.25 16.00 -5.69
C PHE A 5 2.73 16.13 -5.80
N LEU A 6 2.21 17.32 -5.69
CA LEU A 6 0.79 17.57 -5.90
C LEU A 6 0.39 17.27 -7.33
N ASP A 7 1.21 17.67 -8.29
CA ASP A 7 0.97 17.37 -9.70
C ASP A 7 0.95 15.88 -9.96
N TYR A 8 1.90 15.15 -9.38
CA TYR A 8 1.92 13.69 -9.49
C TYR A 8 0.64 13.08 -8.91
N ARG A 9 0.21 13.53 -7.73
CA ARG A 9 -1.02 13.04 -7.14
C ARG A 9 -2.20 13.25 -8.06
N GLN A 10 -2.35 14.47 -8.59
CA GLN A 10 -3.53 14.85 -9.39
C GLN A 10 -3.51 14.23 -10.79
N GLN A 11 -2.34 14.15 -11.40
CA GLN A 11 -2.23 13.75 -12.81
C GLN A 11 -1.96 12.27 -13.00
N VAL A 12 -1.34 11.60 -12.03
CA VAL A 12 -0.92 10.22 -12.17
C VAL A 12 -1.63 9.30 -11.18
N LEU A 13 -1.69 9.69 -9.92
CA LEU A 13 -2.18 8.81 -8.86
C LEU A 13 -3.70 8.82 -8.75
N ASP A 14 -4.29 10.01 -8.62
CA ASP A 14 -5.74 10.15 -8.46
C ASP A 14 -6.56 9.66 -9.67
N PRO A 15 -6.06 9.73 -10.92
CA PRO A 15 -6.78 9.09 -12.02
C PRO A 15 -6.94 7.57 -11.89
N VAL A 16 -6.04 6.89 -11.18
CA VAL A 16 -6.24 5.47 -10.86
C VAL A 16 -7.35 5.37 -9.81
N SER A 17 -7.19 6.09 -8.71
CA SER A 17 -8.17 6.20 -7.64
C SER A 17 -7.68 7.23 -6.64
N LYS A 18 -8.59 8.01 -6.07
CA LYS A 18 -8.23 9.04 -5.07
C LYS A 18 -7.75 8.45 -3.75
N SER A 19 -7.87 7.15 -3.56
CA SER A 19 -7.35 6.46 -2.38
C SER A 19 -6.20 5.52 -2.70
N PHE A 20 -5.70 5.53 -3.93
CA PHE A 20 -4.68 4.59 -4.38
C PHE A 20 -3.32 4.85 -3.75
N CYS A 21 -2.65 3.77 -3.29
CA CYS A 21 -1.28 3.82 -2.80
C CYS A 21 -0.54 2.58 -3.31
N ALA A 22 0.48 2.80 -4.13
CA ALA A 22 1.23 1.70 -4.74
C ALA A 22 1.95 0.83 -3.72
N ALA A 23 2.22 1.34 -2.51
CA ALA A 23 2.86 0.55 -1.46
C ALA A 23 2.03 -0.68 -1.08
N LYS A 24 0.71 -0.63 -1.22
CA LYS A 24 -0.15 -1.80 -0.95
C LYS A 24 0.16 -2.98 -1.87
N TRP A 25 0.72 -2.71 -3.02
CA TRP A 25 1.08 -3.75 -4.00
C TRP A 25 2.56 -4.06 -3.98
N LEU A 26 3.42 -3.06 -3.77
CA LEU A 26 4.83 -3.17 -4.07
C LEU A 26 5.76 -3.19 -2.86
N ASN A 27 5.21 -2.99 -1.66
CA ASN A 27 6.00 -3.06 -0.43
C ASN A 27 5.40 -4.07 0.54
N ALA A 28 6.24 -4.93 1.10
CA ALA A 28 5.85 -5.81 2.19
C ALA A 28 6.73 -5.51 3.38
N THR A 29 6.12 -5.18 4.51
CA THR A 29 6.82 -4.98 5.78
C THR A 29 6.51 -6.17 6.68
N VAL A 30 7.55 -6.78 7.22
CA VAL A 30 7.43 -7.98 8.05
C VAL A 30 8.10 -7.76 9.39
N TRP A 31 7.37 -8.03 10.47
CA TRP A 31 7.90 -8.01 11.83
C TRP A 31 8.13 -9.46 12.25
N LEU A 32 9.40 -9.89 12.25
CA LEU A 32 9.75 -11.27 12.52
C LEU A 32 9.45 -11.67 13.97
N ASP A 33 9.67 -10.74 14.90
CA ASP A 33 9.43 -11.02 16.32
C ASP A 33 7.94 -11.19 16.65
N LYS A 34 7.06 -10.70 15.78
CA LYS A 34 5.61 -10.72 16.01
C LYS A 34 4.86 -11.67 15.08
N GLY A 35 5.53 -12.21 14.07
CA GLY A 35 4.83 -13.01 13.05
C GLY A 35 3.75 -12.20 12.34
N ALA A 36 4.05 -10.96 12.01
CA ALA A 36 3.08 -10.00 11.52
C ALA A 36 3.58 -9.25 10.29
N THR A 37 2.66 -8.65 9.55
CA THR A 37 2.97 -7.93 8.33
C THR A 37 2.08 -6.71 8.14
N THR A 38 2.56 -5.76 7.33
CA THR A 38 1.77 -4.64 6.80
C THR A 38 2.29 -4.32 5.40
N SER A 39 1.65 -3.34 4.74
CA SER A 39 2.13 -2.84 3.45
C SER A 39 3.02 -1.61 3.59
N CYS A 40 2.95 -0.93 4.74
CA CYS A 40 3.87 0.14 5.09
C CYS A 40 3.87 0.26 6.62
N HIS A 41 4.65 1.19 7.16
CA HIS A 41 4.79 1.26 8.62
C HIS A 41 3.68 2.03 9.33
N HIS A 42 2.76 2.67 8.62
CA HIS A 42 1.69 3.45 9.25
C HIS A 42 0.51 2.59 9.74
N PRO A 43 0.00 1.59 8.98
CA PRO A 43 -1.12 0.79 9.45
C PRO A 43 -0.71 -0.13 10.60
N PRO A 44 -1.66 -0.52 11.47
CA PRO A 44 -1.39 -1.57 12.45
C PRO A 44 -1.02 -2.87 11.73
N TYR A 45 -0.07 -3.61 12.30
CA TYR A 45 0.29 -4.90 11.73
C TYR A 45 -0.79 -5.94 12.03
N HIS A 46 -0.83 -6.98 11.21
CA HIS A 46 -1.70 -8.12 11.44
C HIS A 46 -0.88 -9.40 11.35
N HIS A 47 -1.32 -10.42 12.08
CA HIS A 47 -0.58 -11.68 12.18
C HIS A 47 -0.85 -12.57 10.99
N VAL A 48 0.17 -13.35 10.60
CA VAL A 48 0.05 -14.35 9.55
C VAL A 48 0.43 -15.70 10.14
N PRO A 49 -0.47 -16.69 10.11
CA PRO A 49 -0.14 -18.01 10.65
C PRO A 49 1.06 -18.61 9.92
N LEU A 50 1.99 -19.16 10.69
CA LEU A 50 3.20 -19.79 10.13
C LEU A 50 2.84 -20.88 9.13
N SER A 51 1.78 -21.64 9.41
CA SER A 51 1.34 -22.70 8.51
C SER A 51 0.99 -22.19 7.11
N GLN A 52 0.43 -21.00 7.02
CA GLN A 52 0.13 -20.40 5.71
C GLN A 52 1.40 -20.02 4.97
N VAL A 53 2.36 -19.44 5.69
CA VAL A 53 3.63 -19.00 5.09
C VAL A 53 4.43 -20.21 4.60
N LEU A 54 4.40 -21.31 5.35
CA LEU A 54 5.12 -22.53 4.94
C LEU A 54 4.53 -23.17 3.69
N LYS A 55 3.22 -23.03 3.49
CA LYS A 55 2.56 -23.53 2.29
C LYS A 55 2.80 -22.62 1.08
N ASP A 56 2.79 -21.30 1.34
CA ASP A 56 2.90 -20.31 0.27
C ASP A 56 3.55 -19.06 0.85
N PRO A 57 4.86 -18.87 0.57
CA PRO A 57 5.56 -17.68 1.07
C PRO A 57 4.94 -16.36 0.65
N SER A 58 4.20 -16.33 -0.47
CA SER A 58 3.53 -15.11 -0.91
C SER A 58 2.41 -14.69 0.04
N ALA A 59 2.01 -15.56 0.97
CA ALA A 59 1.00 -15.24 1.98
C ALA A 59 1.41 -14.09 2.89
N LEU A 60 2.71 -13.81 3.02
CA LEU A 60 3.16 -12.64 3.76
C LEU A 60 2.74 -11.32 3.13
N HIS A 61 2.62 -11.30 1.81
CA HIS A 61 2.24 -10.10 1.08
C HIS A 61 0.80 -10.14 0.59
N ASN A 62 0.23 -11.31 0.40
CA ASN A 62 -1.12 -11.47 -0.14
C ASN A 62 -2.08 -12.01 0.92
N THR A 63 -2.09 -11.38 2.10
CA THR A 63 -3.08 -11.68 3.13
C THR A 63 -4.45 -11.17 2.69
N GLU A 64 -5.50 -11.76 3.22
CA GLU A 64 -6.86 -11.31 2.91
C GLU A 64 -7.06 -9.85 3.27
N ARG A 65 -6.47 -9.40 4.38
CA ARG A 65 -6.54 -8.00 4.79
C ARG A 65 -5.88 -7.07 3.78
N LYS A 66 -4.71 -7.44 3.26
CA LYS A 66 -4.04 -6.63 2.24
C LYS A 66 -4.82 -6.62 0.93
N LYS A 67 -5.39 -7.76 0.53
CA LYS A 67 -6.21 -7.83 -0.68
C LYS A 67 -7.45 -6.96 -0.57
N GLU A 68 -8.10 -6.96 0.59
CA GLU A 68 -9.28 -6.12 0.80
C GLU A 68 -8.91 -4.63 0.71
N ALA A 69 -7.78 -4.24 1.30
CA ALA A 69 -7.31 -2.87 1.19
C ALA A 69 -7.05 -2.47 -0.27
N ARG A 70 -6.47 -3.38 -1.06
CA ARG A 70 -6.25 -3.13 -2.48
C ARG A 70 -7.57 -2.97 -3.24
N ARG A 71 -8.56 -3.81 -2.95
CA ARG A 71 -9.89 -3.71 -3.57
C ARG A 71 -10.53 -2.35 -3.27
N GLN A 72 -10.47 -1.94 -2.00
CA GLN A 72 -11.01 -0.64 -1.59
C GLN A 72 -10.31 0.49 -2.33
N MET A 73 -8.99 0.44 -2.41
CA MET A 73 -8.22 1.49 -3.10
C MET A 73 -8.56 1.58 -4.58
N LEU A 74 -8.82 0.44 -5.24
CA LEU A 74 -9.21 0.48 -6.65
C LEU A 74 -10.64 1.00 -6.87
N SER A 75 -11.49 0.89 -5.87
CA SER A 75 -12.87 1.39 -5.96
C SER A 75 -13.03 2.81 -5.43
N GLY A 76 -11.94 3.45 -5.00
CA GLY A 76 -11.98 4.80 -4.46
C GLY A 76 -12.33 4.86 -2.98
N GLU A 77 -12.48 3.72 -2.32
CA GLU A 77 -12.72 3.68 -0.89
C GLU A 77 -11.39 3.82 -0.14
N ARG A 78 -11.46 4.38 1.06
CA ARG A 78 -10.29 4.60 1.91
C ARG A 78 -10.18 3.48 2.95
N PRO A 79 -9.17 2.59 2.87
CA PRO A 79 -8.94 1.65 3.96
C PRO A 79 -8.73 2.39 5.28
N LYS A 80 -9.45 1.99 6.32
CA LYS A 80 -9.36 2.66 7.62
C LYS A 80 -7.95 2.58 8.21
N GLU A 81 -7.25 1.51 7.92
CA GLU A 81 -5.89 1.33 8.43
C GLU A 81 -4.90 2.37 7.92
N CYS A 82 -5.24 3.10 6.86
CA CYS A 82 -4.41 4.15 6.29
C CYS A 82 -4.83 5.55 6.76
N ASP A 83 -5.45 5.64 7.92
CA ASP A 83 -5.97 6.88 8.48
C ASP A 83 -4.92 7.97 8.60
N TYR A 84 -3.67 7.61 8.82
CA TYR A 84 -2.57 8.57 8.86
C TYR A 84 -2.53 9.42 7.59
N CYS A 85 -2.63 8.79 6.41
CA CYS A 85 -2.62 9.51 5.15
C CYS A 85 -3.92 10.31 4.94
N TRP A 86 -5.06 9.73 5.32
CA TRP A 86 -6.34 10.41 5.10
C TRP A 86 -6.48 11.67 5.93
N LYS A 87 -5.98 11.67 7.17
CA LYS A 87 -6.01 12.85 8.01
C LYS A 87 -5.18 13.98 7.41
N ILE A 88 -4.04 13.66 6.81
CA ILE A 88 -3.22 14.67 6.17
C ILE A 88 -3.93 15.24 4.95
N GLU A 89 -4.49 14.39 4.10
CA GLU A 89 -5.15 14.85 2.88
C GLU A 89 -6.44 15.62 3.16
N ASP A 90 -7.12 15.29 4.23
CA ASP A 90 -8.34 16.00 4.60
C ASP A 90 -8.07 17.36 5.25
N ALA A 91 -6.82 17.63 5.63
CA ALA A 91 -6.46 18.90 6.26
C ALA A 91 -6.49 20.07 5.26
N ALA A 92 -6.20 19.82 3.98
CA ALA A 92 -6.22 20.87 2.95
C ALA A 92 -6.33 20.24 1.55
N PRO A 93 -6.94 20.95 0.59
CA PRO A 93 -7.12 20.42 -0.78
C PRO A 93 -5.80 20.11 -1.51
N ASP A 94 -4.74 20.82 -1.15
CA ASP A 94 -3.42 20.66 -1.77
C ASP A 94 -2.46 19.84 -0.90
N ALA A 95 -2.96 19.19 0.15
CA ALA A 95 -2.12 18.39 1.02
C ALA A 95 -1.61 17.13 0.31
N VAL A 96 -0.36 16.80 0.59
CA VAL A 96 0.30 15.61 0.02
C VAL A 96 0.66 14.68 1.15
N SER A 97 0.08 13.49 1.17
CA SER A 97 0.32 12.50 2.19
C SER A 97 1.41 11.51 1.77
N ASP A 98 1.77 10.63 2.69
CA ASP A 98 2.82 9.64 2.44
C ASP A 98 2.46 8.65 1.32
N ARG A 99 1.16 8.44 1.04
CA ARG A 99 0.78 7.57 -0.08
C ARG A 99 1.34 8.07 -1.41
N VAL A 100 1.47 9.39 -1.55
CA VAL A 100 2.04 10.00 -2.75
C VAL A 100 3.53 9.73 -2.82
N PHE A 101 4.25 10.00 -1.73
CA PHE A 101 5.70 9.77 -1.68
C PHE A 101 6.04 8.30 -1.88
N LYS A 102 5.31 7.40 -1.21
CA LYS A 102 5.56 5.97 -1.34
C LYS A 102 5.23 5.46 -2.73
N SER A 103 4.21 5.99 -3.37
CA SER A 103 3.89 5.58 -4.73
C SER A 103 4.98 5.97 -5.72
N ILE A 104 5.56 7.17 -5.54
CA ILE A 104 6.69 7.59 -6.37
C ILE A 104 7.89 6.67 -6.16
N ILE A 105 8.19 6.34 -4.89
CA ILE A 105 9.35 5.52 -4.56
C ILE A 105 9.20 4.09 -5.10
N HIS A 106 8.03 3.49 -4.89
CA HIS A 106 7.84 2.07 -5.21
C HIS A 106 7.41 1.83 -6.65
N ALA A 107 6.73 2.76 -7.27
CA ALA A 107 6.15 2.54 -8.60
C ALA A 107 6.25 3.77 -9.50
N PRO A 108 7.45 4.21 -9.85
CA PRO A 108 7.58 5.39 -10.72
C PRO A 108 6.93 5.21 -12.09
N GLY A 109 6.77 3.96 -12.57
CA GLY A 109 6.22 3.70 -13.88
C GLY A 109 5.32 2.48 -14.00
N ASP A 110 4.88 1.89 -12.89
CA ASP A 110 4.17 0.60 -12.90
C ASP A 110 2.69 0.67 -12.56
N LEU A 111 2.11 1.88 -12.45
CA LEU A 111 0.72 2.01 -11.97
C LEU A 111 -0.29 1.27 -12.85
N GLU A 112 -0.09 1.31 -14.16
CA GLU A 112 -1.01 0.64 -15.08
C GLU A 112 -1.02 -0.88 -14.84
N ARG A 113 0.15 -1.46 -14.64
CA ARG A 113 0.27 -2.91 -14.42
C ARG A 113 -0.37 -3.34 -13.11
N ILE A 114 -0.10 -2.62 -12.03
CA ILE A 114 -0.57 -3.04 -10.72
C ILE A 114 -2.01 -2.64 -10.42
N SER A 115 -2.59 -1.74 -11.22
CA SER A 115 -3.99 -1.33 -11.00
C SER A 115 -5.01 -2.30 -11.61
N LYS A 116 -4.56 -3.43 -12.14
CA LYS A 116 -5.44 -4.44 -12.73
C LYS A 116 -5.95 -5.42 -11.68
N PRO A 117 -7.15 -6.00 -11.88
CA PRO A 117 -7.74 -6.91 -10.89
C PRO A 117 -6.84 -8.09 -10.50
N GLU A 118 -6.08 -8.65 -11.43
CA GLU A 118 -5.20 -9.79 -11.15
C GLU A 118 -4.13 -9.46 -10.13
N ALA A 119 -3.66 -8.22 -10.12
CA ALA A 119 -2.63 -7.80 -9.20
C ALA A 119 -3.14 -7.61 -7.77
N VAL A 120 -4.45 -7.57 -7.56
CA VAL A 120 -5.03 -7.54 -6.20
C VAL A 120 -4.72 -8.86 -5.51
N GLU A 121 -4.95 -9.97 -6.19
CA GLU A 121 -4.79 -11.31 -5.60
C GLU A 121 -3.35 -11.77 -5.55
N ASN A 122 -2.55 -11.40 -6.54
CA ASN A 122 -1.19 -11.92 -6.71
C ASN A 122 -0.19 -10.78 -6.89
N ALA A 123 -0.12 -9.89 -5.91
CA ALA A 123 0.87 -8.83 -5.93
C ALA A 123 2.24 -9.39 -5.57
N VAL A 124 3.26 -8.92 -6.29
CA VAL A 124 4.67 -9.29 -6.01
C VAL A 124 5.38 -8.02 -5.54
N PRO A 125 5.91 -8.01 -4.31
CA PRO A 125 6.54 -6.80 -3.79
C PRO A 125 7.87 -6.53 -4.50
N ARG A 126 8.18 -5.26 -4.66
CA ARG A 126 9.50 -4.82 -5.14
C ARG A 126 10.42 -4.51 -3.96
N THR A 127 9.85 -4.20 -2.81
CA THR A 127 10.59 -3.88 -1.59
C THR A 127 10.09 -4.75 -0.45
N LEU A 128 11.03 -5.34 0.26
CA LEU A 128 10.75 -6.10 1.47
C LEU A 128 11.46 -5.44 2.63
N GLU A 129 10.70 -4.94 3.59
CA GLU A 129 11.23 -4.36 4.82
C GLU A 129 11.09 -5.39 5.93
N ILE A 130 12.19 -5.71 6.60
CA ILE A 130 12.20 -6.70 7.66
C ILE A 130 12.58 -6.04 8.97
N SER A 131 11.72 -6.17 9.98
CA SER A 131 12.00 -5.69 11.32
C SER A 131 12.23 -6.89 12.24
N PHE A 132 13.26 -6.79 13.07
CA PHE A 132 13.61 -7.85 14.01
C PHE A 132 13.09 -7.59 15.44
N GLY A 133 12.44 -6.47 15.65
CA GLY A 133 11.90 -6.16 16.96
C GLY A 133 11.92 -4.67 17.32
#